data_93cee91e0ae344f1aeede1aeb5082888
#
_entry.id   93cee91e0ae344f1aeede1aeb5082888
#
_cell.length_a   1.000
_cell.length_b   1.000
_cell.length_c   1.000
_cell.angle_alpha   90.00
_cell.angle_beta   90.00
_cell.angle_gamma   90.00
#
_symmetry.space_group_name_H-M   'P 1'
#
loop_
_entity.id
_entity.type
_entity.pdbx_description
1 polymer ?
#
loop_
_entity_poly.entity_id
_entity_poly.type
_entity_poly.pdbx_seq_one_letter_code
_entity_poly.pdbx_strand_id
1 'polypeptide(L)'
;IKTQKLVSGVKAASEKDWKTEYLAPILSIKIVSGLEEAIDHINEHSSQHTESIMTEDHEHAQRFLREVDSSSVMINASTRFADGFEYGLGAEIGISTDKLHARGPVGLEGLTSQKFIVLGDGHIRT
;
A
#
# COMPACT_ATOMS: atom_id res chain seq x y z
N ILE A 1 -14.66 -22.50 -13.04
CA ILE A 1 -14.37 -21.16 -12.51
C ILE A 1 -14.68 -20.15 -13.59
N LYS A 2 -15.32 -18.99 -13.26
CA LYS A 2 -15.79 -18.00 -14.25
C LYS A 2 -14.65 -17.47 -15.15
N THR A 3 -13.50 -17.17 -14.58
CA THR A 3 -12.33 -16.63 -15.30
C THR A 3 -11.79 -17.60 -16.34
N GLN A 4 -11.76 -18.91 -16.06
CA GLN A 4 -11.28 -19.92 -17.01
C GLN A 4 -12.16 -20.07 -18.25
N LYS A 5 -13.42 -19.61 -18.18
CA LYS A 5 -14.33 -19.58 -19.33
C LYS A 5 -14.09 -18.38 -20.25
N LEU A 6 -13.46 -17.35 -19.74
CA LEU A 6 -13.21 -16.09 -20.47
C LEU A 6 -11.81 -16.04 -21.08
N VAL A 7 -10.83 -16.68 -20.46
CA VAL A 7 -9.43 -16.65 -20.89
C VAL A 7 -8.88 -18.07 -20.92
N SER A 8 -8.42 -18.52 -22.08
CA SER A 8 -7.78 -19.82 -22.23
C SER A 8 -6.39 -19.84 -21.58
N GLY A 9 -6.02 -20.97 -20.98
CA GLY A 9 -4.70 -21.15 -20.36
C GLY A 9 -4.56 -20.65 -18.92
N VAL A 10 -5.61 -20.09 -18.33
CA VAL A 10 -5.60 -19.66 -16.91
C VAL A 10 -5.61 -20.88 -16.01
N LYS A 11 -4.68 -20.93 -15.06
CA LYS A 11 -4.63 -21.95 -14.00
C LYS A 11 -5.54 -21.54 -12.84
N ALA A 12 -6.07 -22.51 -12.11
CA ALA A 12 -6.79 -22.23 -10.87
C ALA A 12 -5.77 -21.76 -9.81
N ALA A 13 -6.06 -20.63 -9.16
CA ALA A 13 -5.30 -20.17 -8.02
C ALA A 13 -5.60 -21.03 -6.78
N SER A 14 -4.61 -21.17 -5.93
CA SER A 14 -4.68 -21.81 -4.61
C SER A 14 -4.51 -20.76 -3.51
N GLU A 15 -4.77 -21.11 -2.26
CA GLU A 15 -4.58 -20.19 -1.12
C GLU A 15 -3.14 -19.66 -1.00
N LYS A 16 -2.15 -20.43 -1.47
CA LYS A 16 -0.76 -20.01 -1.48
C LYS A 16 -0.52 -18.83 -2.44
N ASP A 17 -1.26 -18.76 -3.53
CA ASP A 17 -1.05 -17.73 -4.56
C ASP A 17 -1.38 -16.32 -4.05
N TRP A 18 -2.28 -16.19 -3.07
CA TRP A 18 -2.69 -14.88 -2.52
C TRP A 18 -1.58 -14.18 -1.74
N LYS A 19 -0.59 -14.93 -1.23
CA LYS A 19 0.57 -14.40 -0.48
C LYS A 19 1.89 -14.55 -1.22
N THR A 20 1.85 -14.96 -2.50
CA THR A 20 3.05 -15.22 -3.28
C THR A 20 3.44 -14.00 -4.10
N GLU A 21 4.63 -13.50 -3.88
CA GLU A 21 5.31 -12.57 -4.80
C GLU A 21 6.05 -13.38 -5.85
N TYR A 22 5.58 -13.34 -7.10
CA TYR A 22 6.09 -14.21 -8.16
C TYR A 22 7.43 -13.77 -8.75
N LEU A 23 7.78 -12.49 -8.68
CA LEU A 23 8.96 -11.89 -9.35
C LEU A 23 9.03 -12.25 -10.84
N ALA A 24 7.88 -12.39 -11.49
CA ALA A 24 7.68 -12.84 -12.86
C ALA A 24 6.39 -12.21 -13.41
N PRO A 25 6.17 -12.22 -14.73
CA PRO A 25 4.92 -11.71 -15.33
C PRO A 25 3.73 -12.66 -15.07
N ILE A 26 3.43 -12.88 -13.80
CA ILE A 26 2.33 -13.72 -13.30
C ILE A 26 1.41 -12.85 -12.44
N LEU A 27 0.11 -12.98 -12.63
CA LEU A 27 -0.91 -12.25 -11.90
C LEU A 27 -1.93 -13.21 -11.30
N SER A 28 -2.19 -13.11 -10.01
CA SER A 28 -3.30 -13.77 -9.35
C SER A 28 -4.56 -12.91 -9.44
N ILE A 29 -5.68 -13.52 -9.82
CA ILE A 29 -6.96 -12.84 -9.97
C ILE A 29 -8.01 -13.56 -9.13
N LYS A 30 -8.67 -12.81 -8.23
CA LYS A 30 -9.85 -13.25 -7.48
C LYS A 30 -11.05 -12.42 -7.90
N ILE A 31 -12.16 -13.08 -8.20
CA ILE A 31 -13.45 -12.42 -8.43
C ILE A 31 -14.22 -12.46 -7.12
N VAL A 32 -14.58 -11.29 -6.63
CA VAL A 32 -15.30 -11.08 -5.36
C VAL A 32 -16.73 -10.63 -5.62
N SER A 33 -17.58 -10.69 -4.59
CA SER A 33 -18.99 -10.29 -4.67
C SER A 33 -19.21 -8.78 -4.56
N GLY A 34 -18.25 -8.05 -3.98
CA GLY A 34 -18.33 -6.61 -3.80
C GLY A 34 -17.12 -6.04 -3.07
N LEU A 35 -17.23 -4.74 -2.72
CA LEU A 35 -16.14 -3.98 -2.10
C LEU A 35 -15.71 -4.56 -0.75
N GLU A 36 -16.65 -4.99 0.08
CA GLU A 36 -16.37 -5.54 1.40
C GLU A 36 -15.48 -6.78 1.32
N GLU A 37 -15.86 -7.77 0.50
CA GLU A 37 -15.03 -8.96 0.28
C GLU A 37 -13.66 -8.62 -0.33
N ALA A 38 -13.58 -7.56 -1.17
CA ALA A 38 -12.30 -7.09 -1.71
C ALA A 38 -11.40 -6.54 -0.61
N ILE A 39 -11.93 -5.69 0.27
CA ILE A 39 -11.20 -5.09 1.38
C ILE A 39 -10.73 -6.16 2.37
N ASP A 40 -11.60 -7.10 2.74
CA ASP A 40 -11.27 -8.22 3.62
C ASP A 40 -10.13 -9.05 3.03
N HIS A 41 -10.21 -9.37 1.73
CA HIS A 41 -9.18 -10.12 1.03
C HIS A 41 -7.84 -9.40 1.00
N ILE A 42 -7.85 -8.09 0.76
CA ILE A 42 -6.64 -7.27 0.78
C ILE A 42 -6.04 -7.25 2.20
N ASN A 43 -6.83 -6.95 3.21
CA ASN A 43 -6.35 -6.86 4.59
C ASN A 43 -5.80 -8.20 5.13
N GLU A 44 -6.30 -9.34 4.62
CA GLU A 44 -5.80 -10.67 5.01
C GLU A 44 -4.53 -11.09 4.26
N HIS A 45 -4.40 -10.74 2.99
CA HIS A 45 -3.39 -11.34 2.10
C HIS A 45 -2.33 -10.38 1.60
N SER A 46 -2.57 -9.07 1.66
CA SER A 46 -1.64 -8.04 1.17
C SER A 46 -0.33 -8.03 1.94
N SER A 47 0.74 -7.61 1.25
CA SER A 47 2.01 -7.23 1.89
C SER A 47 1.93 -5.89 2.62
N GLN A 48 0.80 -5.18 2.56
CA GLN A 48 0.58 -3.83 3.08
C GLN A 48 1.47 -2.77 2.43
N HIS A 49 1.92 -3.04 1.22
CA HIS A 49 2.76 -2.11 0.46
C HIS A 49 1.91 -1.08 -0.29
N THR A 50 1.19 -1.47 -1.31
CA THR A 50 0.48 -0.53 -2.20
C THR A 50 -0.79 -1.16 -2.76
N GLU A 51 -1.91 -0.45 -2.60
CA GLU A 51 -3.21 -0.87 -3.08
C GLU A 51 -3.87 0.24 -3.90
N SER A 52 -4.65 -0.14 -4.90
CA SER A 52 -5.39 0.83 -5.72
C SER A 52 -6.78 0.29 -6.05
N ILE A 53 -7.77 1.18 -5.98
CA ILE A 53 -9.12 0.93 -6.48
C ILE A 53 -9.37 1.73 -7.76
N MET A 54 -10.01 1.10 -8.74
CA MET A 54 -10.53 1.75 -9.94
C MET A 54 -12.04 1.82 -9.81
N THR A 55 -12.59 3.01 -9.58
CA THR A 55 -14.02 3.21 -9.38
C THR A 55 -14.46 4.63 -9.75
N GLU A 56 -15.70 4.77 -10.21
CA GLU A 56 -16.41 6.06 -10.34
C GLU A 56 -17.30 6.35 -9.13
N ASP A 57 -17.51 5.36 -8.26
CA ASP A 57 -18.29 5.49 -7.04
C ASP A 57 -17.48 6.16 -5.94
N HIS A 58 -17.88 7.37 -5.54
CA HIS A 58 -17.20 8.17 -4.53
C HIS A 58 -17.26 7.52 -3.14
N GLU A 59 -18.36 6.87 -2.77
CA GLU A 59 -18.52 6.22 -1.48
C GLU A 59 -17.61 5.01 -1.39
N HIS A 60 -17.54 4.19 -2.43
CA HIS A 60 -16.61 3.07 -2.52
C HIS A 60 -15.15 3.54 -2.44
N ALA A 61 -14.80 4.63 -3.14
CA ALA A 61 -13.46 5.20 -3.09
C ALA A 61 -13.09 5.63 -1.65
N GLN A 62 -13.98 6.34 -0.97
CA GLN A 62 -13.73 6.80 0.40
C GLN A 62 -13.67 5.65 1.42
N ARG A 63 -14.51 4.62 1.26
CA ARG A 63 -14.42 3.40 2.09
C ARG A 63 -13.08 2.71 1.90
N PHE A 64 -12.66 2.51 0.65
CA PHE A 64 -11.39 1.87 0.33
C PHE A 64 -10.20 2.58 0.99
N LEU A 65 -10.14 3.91 0.90
CA LEU A 65 -9.08 4.71 1.53
C LEU A 65 -9.03 4.57 3.07
N ARG A 66 -10.18 4.41 3.71
CA ARG A 66 -10.25 4.30 5.18
C ARG A 66 -10.00 2.89 5.70
N GLU A 67 -10.44 1.88 4.97
CA GLU A 67 -10.53 0.51 5.45
C GLU A 67 -9.35 -0.36 5.00
N VAL A 68 -8.64 0.04 3.94
CA VAL A 68 -7.40 -0.62 3.50
C VAL A 68 -6.20 -0.02 4.20
N ASP A 69 -5.45 -0.85 4.93
CA ASP A 69 -4.31 -0.41 5.74
C ASP A 69 -2.97 -0.80 5.08
N SER A 70 -2.67 -0.17 3.95
CA SER A 70 -1.38 -0.30 3.27
C SER A 70 -0.59 1.01 3.32
N SER A 71 0.72 0.96 3.06
CA SER A 71 1.57 2.15 3.09
C SER A 71 1.19 3.19 2.04
N SER A 72 0.63 2.74 0.91
CA SER A 72 0.07 3.58 -0.14
C SER A 72 -1.29 3.05 -0.55
N VAL A 73 -2.32 3.88 -0.48
CA VAL A 73 -3.68 3.54 -0.93
C VAL A 73 -4.16 4.58 -1.91
N MET A 74 -4.59 4.16 -3.09
CA MET A 74 -4.83 5.04 -4.23
C MET A 74 -6.22 4.85 -4.82
N ILE A 75 -6.74 5.90 -5.46
CA ILE A 75 -7.97 5.88 -6.26
C ILE A 75 -7.60 6.23 -7.69
N ASN A 76 -8.01 5.39 -8.64
CA ASN A 76 -7.88 5.64 -10.08
C ASN A 76 -6.45 6.01 -10.51
N ALA A 77 -5.45 5.46 -9.84
CA ALA A 77 -4.05 5.68 -10.11
C ALA A 77 -3.27 4.36 -10.18
N SER A 78 -2.20 4.36 -10.93
CA SER A 78 -1.29 3.22 -11.01
C SER A 78 -0.53 3.05 -9.70
N THR A 79 -0.40 1.83 -9.20
CA THR A 79 0.43 1.50 -8.04
C THR A 79 1.90 1.88 -8.21
N ARG A 80 2.36 2.13 -9.43
CA ARG A 80 3.71 2.63 -9.72
C ARG A 80 3.98 4.06 -9.25
N PHE A 81 2.94 4.82 -8.84
CA PHE A 81 3.14 6.10 -8.16
C PHE A 81 3.68 5.96 -6.73
N ALA A 82 3.67 4.75 -6.14
CA ALA A 82 4.34 4.49 -4.88
C ALA A 82 5.85 4.45 -5.07
N ASP A 83 6.47 5.62 -5.13
CA ASP A 83 7.88 5.86 -5.43
C ASP A 83 8.37 7.09 -4.68
N GLY A 84 9.60 7.03 -4.17
CA GLY A 84 10.17 8.10 -3.35
C GLY A 84 10.36 9.43 -4.10
N PHE A 85 10.59 9.39 -5.40
CA PHE A 85 10.69 10.61 -6.21
C PHE A 85 9.32 11.18 -6.54
N GLU A 86 8.35 10.32 -6.92
CA GLU A 86 6.97 10.73 -7.19
C GLU A 86 6.31 11.35 -5.95
N TYR A 87 6.63 10.85 -4.75
CA TYR A 87 6.16 11.40 -3.48
C TYR A 87 6.94 12.64 -2.99
N GLY A 88 7.94 13.07 -3.75
CA GLY A 88 8.72 14.26 -3.39
C GLY A 88 9.72 14.05 -2.25
N LEU A 89 10.06 12.79 -1.92
CA LEU A 89 11.00 12.46 -0.84
C LEU A 89 12.48 12.60 -1.25
N GLY A 90 12.75 12.89 -2.53
CA GLY A 90 14.08 13.13 -3.08
C GLY A 90 14.95 11.87 -3.21
N ALA A 91 14.52 10.75 -2.72
CA ALA A 91 15.20 9.46 -2.83
C ALA A 91 14.25 8.31 -2.43
N GLU A 92 14.61 7.09 -2.78
CA GLU A 92 14.04 5.85 -2.27
C GLU A 92 15.18 4.92 -1.90
N ILE A 93 15.63 4.98 -0.65
CA ILE A 93 16.74 4.16 -0.15
C ILE A 93 16.25 2.78 0.29
N GLY A 94 14.98 2.70 0.61
CA GLY A 94 14.29 1.48 0.96
C GLY A 94 12.79 1.71 1.03
N ILE A 95 12.04 0.64 1.28
CA ILE A 95 10.60 0.66 1.45
C ILE A 95 10.27 -0.09 2.74
N SER A 96 9.40 0.47 3.56
CA SER A 96 8.92 -0.16 4.79
C SER A 96 7.40 -0.20 4.82
N THR A 97 6.84 -1.30 5.32
CA THR A 97 5.41 -1.41 5.64
C THR A 97 5.13 -1.27 7.14
N ASP A 98 6.18 -1.07 7.94
CA ASP A 98 6.07 -0.86 9.39
C ASP A 98 5.37 0.45 9.75
N LYS A 99 4.81 0.50 10.95
CA LYS A 99 4.09 1.66 11.49
C LYS A 99 4.84 2.40 12.59
N LEU A 100 5.94 1.84 13.08
CA LEU A 100 6.73 2.40 14.19
C LEU A 100 7.80 3.40 13.74
N HIS A 101 8.05 3.51 12.46
CA HIS A 101 9.00 4.42 11.83
C HIS A 101 8.47 4.89 10.48
N ALA A 102 9.35 5.28 9.55
CA ALA A 102 8.94 5.64 8.20
C ALA A 102 8.15 4.50 7.54
N ARG A 103 7.01 4.80 6.94
CA ARG A 103 6.14 3.86 6.24
C ARG A 103 6.07 4.22 4.76
N GLY A 104 6.16 3.23 3.89
CA GLY A 104 6.24 3.41 2.44
C GLY A 104 7.68 3.67 1.98
N PRO A 105 7.89 4.40 0.87
CA PRO A 105 9.20 4.80 0.41
C PRO A 105 9.96 5.60 1.46
N VAL A 106 11.23 5.25 1.69
CA VAL A 106 12.08 5.89 2.68
C VAL A 106 13.12 6.78 2.00
N GLY A 107 12.95 8.07 2.13
CA GLY A 107 13.86 9.10 1.66
C GLY A 107 14.78 9.63 2.76
N LEU A 108 15.38 10.79 2.54
CA LEU A 108 16.36 11.38 3.43
C LEU A 108 15.82 11.63 4.84
N GLU A 109 14.62 12.21 4.97
CA GLU A 109 14.01 12.48 6.28
C GLU A 109 13.76 11.20 7.07
N GLY A 110 13.27 10.12 6.41
CA GLY A 110 13.02 8.84 7.03
C GLY A 110 14.28 8.13 7.55
N LEU A 111 15.47 8.51 7.08
CA LEU A 111 16.76 7.98 7.54
C LEU A 111 17.40 8.79 8.64
N THR A 112 16.78 9.91 9.05
CA THR A 112 17.32 10.82 10.07
C THR A 112 16.41 10.87 11.28
N SER A 113 16.95 11.38 12.37
CA SER A 113 16.18 11.68 13.58
C SER A 113 16.37 13.15 13.95
N GLN A 114 15.39 13.71 14.63
CA GLN A 114 15.42 15.09 15.07
C GLN A 114 15.78 15.17 16.55
N LYS A 115 16.45 16.26 16.94
CA LYS A 115 16.66 16.63 18.33
C LYS A 115 16.20 18.07 18.58
N PHE A 116 15.69 18.32 19.76
CA PHE A 116 15.40 19.68 20.19
C PHE A 116 16.65 20.34 20.76
N ILE A 117 16.91 21.58 20.36
CA ILE A 117 17.96 22.41 20.91
C ILE A 117 17.29 23.60 21.56
N VAL A 118 17.51 23.78 22.86
CA VAL A 118 16.95 24.88 23.63
C VAL A 118 18.11 25.77 24.11
N LEU A 119 18.11 27.01 23.67
CA LEU A 119 19.06 28.03 24.10
C LEU A 119 18.33 28.93 25.08
N GLY A 120 18.76 28.89 26.34
CA GLY A 120 18.20 29.71 27.40
C GLY A 120 19.25 30.63 28.05
N ASP A 121 18.78 31.62 28.77
CA ASP A 121 19.60 32.54 29.54
C ASP A 121 19.08 32.61 31.01
N GLY A 122 18.92 31.47 31.65
CA GLY A 122 18.40 31.37 33.00
C GLY A 122 16.87 31.19 33.11
N HIS A 123 16.20 30.88 32.01
CA HIS A 123 14.75 30.60 32.04
C HIS A 123 14.42 29.39 32.90
N ILE A 124 13.42 29.54 33.74
CA ILE A 124 12.85 28.46 34.56
C ILE A 124 11.41 28.15 34.11
N ARG A 125 10.99 26.91 34.31
CA ARG A 125 9.60 26.51 34.16
C ARG A 125 8.89 26.70 35.50
N THR A 126 7.87 27.57 35.56
CA THR A 126 6.97 27.78 36.69
C THR A 126 5.72 26.91 36.58
#